data_211cf1b31f97d3ee9a1dc7ed988dc7e9
#
_entry.id   211cf1b31f97d3ee9a1dc7ed988dc7e9
#
_cell.length_a   1.000
_cell.length_b   1.000
_cell.length_c   1.000
_cell.angle_alpha   90.00
_cell.angle_beta   90.00
_cell.angle_gamma   90.00
#
_symmetry.space_group_name_H-M   'P 1'
#
loop_
_entity.id
_entity.type
_entity.pdbx_description
1 polymer ?
#
loop_
_entity_poly.entity_id
_entity_poly.type
_entity_poly.pdbx_seq_one_letter_code
_entity_poly.pdbx_strand_id
1 'polypeptide(L)'
;MKLVQLSIRTLYRFKIYTAINILGLALSLACVIIISRYVKQENDVDCYSPNKDRIGIMVQEYKDDNNKTAVIGGPLEDADIEAMSTFVWFNKDYIIKEEKHIDVETIVADSLFLIVTDFPMKYGKAESWAASPQTAFITEELSEKLFGNINSIGKTIEYSTGDPLTVTGVIGKDRGKRSLHFDLLVPETLQKDWEFRFPMKMALIHKGASFTKINARHAAFRQSPRAADVEFRYQLLPMREVYFHPAIDVWQDMLQRGNLPQLHLLALVAVLILIVGIFNFMSLYTVVLLKRSKEFGLKRGCKLNCVSKE
;
A
#
# COMPACT_ATOMS: atom_id res chain seq x y z
N MET A 1 23.02 -41.44 11.21
CA MET A 1 24.33 -40.77 11.09
C MET A 1 25.13 -41.15 9.82
N LYS A 2 25.31 -42.43 9.45
CA LYS A 2 26.10 -42.83 8.26
C LYS A 2 25.64 -42.30 6.91
N LEU A 3 24.29 -42.14 6.69
CA LEU A 3 23.73 -41.59 5.44
C LEU A 3 24.04 -40.10 5.24
N VAL A 4 23.96 -39.30 6.30
CA VAL A 4 24.27 -37.86 6.25
C VAL A 4 25.78 -37.63 5.97
N GLN A 5 26.67 -38.39 6.62
CA GLN A 5 28.09 -38.30 6.37
C GLN A 5 28.46 -38.68 4.92
N LEU A 6 27.77 -39.70 4.36
CA LEU A 6 27.98 -40.10 2.96
C LEU A 6 27.53 -39.02 1.98
N SER A 7 26.40 -38.37 2.26
CA SER A 7 25.87 -37.25 1.45
C SER A 7 26.80 -36.03 1.48
N ILE A 8 27.30 -35.66 2.66
CA ILE A 8 28.25 -34.55 2.81
C ILE A 8 29.55 -34.85 2.05
N ARG A 9 30.06 -36.06 2.10
CA ARG A 9 31.27 -36.45 1.39
C ARG A 9 31.11 -36.40 -0.13
N THR A 10 29.93 -36.72 -0.65
CA THR A 10 29.60 -36.61 -2.09
C THR A 10 29.51 -35.14 -2.52
N LEU A 11 28.90 -34.27 -1.72
CA LEU A 11 28.82 -32.83 -1.97
C LEU A 11 30.22 -32.17 -2.00
N TYR A 12 31.11 -32.57 -1.08
CA TYR A 12 32.50 -32.10 -1.04
C TYR A 12 33.34 -32.54 -2.26
N ARG A 13 33.02 -33.69 -2.86
CA ARG A 13 33.71 -34.17 -4.06
C ARG A 13 33.42 -33.35 -5.30
N PHE A 14 32.25 -32.64 -5.35
CA PHE A 14 31.80 -31.80 -6.45
C PHE A 14 31.56 -30.34 -6.03
N LYS A 15 32.57 -29.76 -5.33
CA LYS A 15 32.48 -28.47 -4.65
C LYS A 15 31.88 -27.36 -5.54
N ILE A 16 32.41 -27.19 -6.76
CA ILE A 16 31.98 -26.11 -7.68
C ILE A 16 30.52 -26.30 -8.13
N TYR A 17 30.18 -27.53 -8.53
CA TYR A 17 28.82 -27.85 -8.99
C TYR A 17 27.80 -27.70 -7.86
N THR A 18 28.13 -28.15 -6.67
CA THR A 18 27.31 -28.02 -5.45
C THR A 18 27.14 -26.55 -5.09
N ALA A 19 28.22 -25.76 -5.12
CA ALA A 19 28.18 -24.34 -4.82
C ALA A 19 27.29 -23.57 -5.79
N ILE A 20 27.40 -23.81 -7.11
CA ILE A 20 26.55 -23.16 -8.12
C ILE A 20 25.08 -23.48 -7.86
N ASN A 21 24.74 -24.74 -7.58
CA ASN A 21 23.33 -25.12 -7.36
C ASN A 21 22.77 -24.54 -6.04
N ILE A 22 23.56 -24.51 -4.97
CA ILE A 22 23.16 -23.91 -3.69
C ILE A 22 22.95 -22.39 -3.87
N LEU A 23 23.88 -21.71 -4.55
CA LEU A 23 23.75 -20.28 -4.83
C LEU A 23 22.54 -19.99 -5.72
N GLY A 24 22.32 -20.79 -6.77
CA GLY A 24 21.16 -20.65 -7.65
C GLY A 24 19.83 -20.83 -6.90
N LEU A 25 19.74 -21.84 -6.01
CA LEU A 25 18.55 -22.05 -5.20
C LEU A 25 18.36 -20.92 -4.16
N ALA A 26 19.43 -20.50 -3.50
CA ALA A 26 19.37 -19.41 -2.52
C ALA A 26 18.92 -18.10 -3.17
N LEU A 27 19.46 -17.78 -4.35
CA LEU A 27 19.08 -16.58 -5.10
C LEU A 27 17.61 -16.66 -5.55
N SER A 28 17.17 -17.81 -6.07
CA SER A 28 15.77 -18.03 -6.48
C SER A 28 14.82 -17.82 -5.30
N LEU A 29 15.10 -18.40 -4.14
CA LEU A 29 14.29 -18.26 -2.94
C LEU A 29 14.29 -16.81 -2.43
N ALA A 30 15.44 -16.12 -2.43
CA ALA A 30 15.52 -14.72 -2.04
C ALA A 30 14.64 -13.84 -2.94
N CYS A 31 14.72 -14.00 -4.26
CA CYS A 31 13.87 -13.27 -5.21
C CYS A 31 12.38 -13.53 -4.98
N VAL A 32 11.99 -14.81 -4.80
CA VAL A 32 10.58 -15.16 -4.54
C VAL A 32 10.08 -14.55 -3.24
N ILE A 33 10.89 -14.56 -2.17
CA ILE A 33 10.51 -13.95 -0.89
C ILE A 33 10.31 -12.43 -1.04
N ILE A 34 11.25 -11.74 -1.71
CA ILE A 34 11.15 -10.29 -1.92
C ILE A 34 9.90 -9.94 -2.72
N ILE A 35 9.68 -10.61 -3.86
CA ILE A 35 8.51 -10.38 -4.71
C ILE A 35 7.22 -10.69 -3.94
N SER A 36 7.17 -11.80 -3.21
CA SER A 36 5.98 -12.18 -2.43
C SER A 36 5.65 -11.16 -1.34
N ARG A 37 6.69 -10.60 -0.67
CA ARG A 37 6.48 -9.53 0.30
C ARG A 37 5.96 -8.26 -0.35
N TYR A 38 6.52 -7.88 -1.49
CA TYR A 38 6.05 -6.72 -2.25
C TYR A 38 4.59 -6.90 -2.70
N VAL A 39 4.26 -8.03 -3.33
CA VAL A 39 2.88 -8.36 -3.76
C VAL A 39 1.92 -8.31 -2.57
N LYS A 40 2.32 -8.85 -1.43
CA LYS A 40 1.51 -8.80 -0.22
C LYS A 40 1.32 -7.36 0.26
N GLN A 41 2.38 -6.56 0.33
CA GLN A 41 2.31 -5.16 0.76
C GLN A 41 1.38 -4.33 -0.12
N GLU A 42 1.42 -4.54 -1.45
CA GLU A 42 0.54 -3.85 -2.40
C GLU A 42 -0.93 -4.29 -2.26
N ASN A 43 -1.19 -5.58 -1.98
CA ASN A 43 -2.55 -6.08 -1.75
C ASN A 43 -3.13 -5.65 -0.39
N ASP A 44 -2.27 -5.36 0.58
CA ASP A 44 -2.68 -4.99 1.94
C ASP A 44 -2.77 -3.46 2.12
N VAL A 45 -2.74 -2.68 1.03
CA VAL A 45 -2.92 -1.21 1.10
C VAL A 45 -4.28 -0.89 1.72
N ASP A 46 -4.30 0.10 2.63
CA ASP A 46 -5.47 0.53 3.41
C ASP A 46 -6.14 -0.55 4.29
N CYS A 47 -5.45 -1.68 4.52
CA CYS A 47 -6.01 -2.80 5.30
C CYS A 47 -5.68 -2.76 6.80
N TYR A 48 -4.96 -1.74 7.27
CA TYR A 48 -4.42 -1.71 8.64
C TYR A 48 -5.28 -0.92 9.64
N SER A 49 -6.20 -0.08 9.16
CA SER A 49 -7.15 0.63 10.02
C SER A 49 -8.17 -0.33 10.64
N PRO A 50 -8.55 -0.18 11.92
CA PRO A 50 -9.68 -0.85 12.53
C PRO A 50 -10.99 -0.66 11.75
N ASN A 51 -11.15 0.47 11.09
CA ASN A 51 -12.32 0.84 10.30
C ASN A 51 -12.17 0.56 8.79
N LYS A 52 -11.15 -0.19 8.36
CA LYS A 52 -10.82 -0.47 6.94
C LYS A 52 -12.00 -0.90 6.06
N ASP A 53 -12.95 -1.63 6.62
CA ASP A 53 -14.12 -2.14 5.90
C ASP A 53 -15.32 -1.17 5.96
N ARG A 54 -15.14 0.00 6.58
CA ARG A 54 -16.17 1.03 6.80
C ARG A 54 -15.83 2.37 6.18
N ILE A 55 -14.55 2.58 5.80
CA ILE A 55 -14.08 3.83 5.19
C ILE A 55 -14.25 3.75 3.68
N GLY A 56 -14.92 4.75 3.13
CA GLY A 56 -15.08 4.91 1.69
C GLY A 56 -14.80 6.32 1.24
N ILE A 57 -14.46 6.47 -0.04
CA ILE A 57 -14.29 7.76 -0.69
C ILE A 57 -15.43 7.99 -1.69
N MET A 58 -15.92 9.22 -1.74
CA MET A 58 -16.96 9.58 -2.68
C MET A 58 -16.39 9.80 -4.06
N VAL A 59 -17.05 9.20 -5.04
CA VAL A 59 -16.66 9.24 -6.44
C VAL A 59 -17.83 9.65 -7.28
N GLN A 60 -17.60 10.54 -8.22
CA GLN A 60 -18.53 10.89 -9.27
C GLN A 60 -18.19 10.10 -10.53
N GLU A 61 -19.03 9.14 -10.88
CA GLU A 61 -18.87 8.33 -12.10
C GLU A 61 -19.63 9.01 -13.24
N TYR A 62 -18.93 9.27 -14.33
CA TYR A 62 -19.51 9.83 -15.55
C TYR A 62 -19.80 8.71 -16.54
N LYS A 63 -20.93 8.82 -17.24
CA LYS A 63 -21.26 7.93 -18.34
C LYS A 63 -20.80 8.60 -19.64
N ASP A 64 -19.73 8.07 -20.21
CA ASP A 64 -19.24 8.42 -21.54
C ASP A 64 -19.40 7.21 -22.46
N ASP A 65 -19.64 7.46 -23.78
CA ASP A 65 -19.92 6.42 -24.76
C ASP A 65 -18.80 5.37 -24.90
N ASN A 66 -17.57 5.67 -24.48
CA ASN A 66 -16.41 4.82 -24.63
C ASN A 66 -15.66 4.45 -23.35
N ASN A 67 -15.80 5.19 -22.26
CA ASN A 67 -15.11 4.93 -21.01
C ASN A 67 -15.88 5.48 -19.82
N LYS A 68 -15.99 4.67 -18.77
CA LYS A 68 -16.47 5.17 -17.49
C LYS A 68 -15.30 5.85 -16.78
N THR A 69 -15.33 7.16 -16.73
CA THR A 69 -14.36 7.93 -15.94
C THR A 69 -14.97 8.27 -14.59
N ALA A 70 -14.23 7.98 -13.53
CA ALA A 70 -14.66 8.30 -12.18
C ALA A 70 -13.72 9.35 -11.58
N VAL A 71 -14.28 10.43 -11.04
CA VAL A 71 -13.53 11.51 -10.38
C VAL A 71 -13.88 11.51 -8.90
N ILE A 72 -12.87 11.67 -8.05
CA ILE A 72 -13.08 11.77 -6.60
C ILE A 72 -13.79 13.09 -6.31
N GLY A 73 -14.94 13.02 -5.62
CA GLY A 73 -15.72 14.18 -5.23
C GLY A 73 -17.22 13.94 -5.27
N GLY A 74 -17.97 14.96 -4.92
CA GLY A 74 -19.42 15.00 -4.97
C GLY A 74 -20.10 14.80 -3.61
N PRO A 75 -21.31 15.34 -3.46
CA PRO A 75 -22.13 15.10 -2.28
C PRO A 75 -22.93 13.82 -2.46
N LEU A 76 -22.76 12.86 -1.56
CA LEU A 76 -23.65 11.72 -1.40
C LEU A 76 -24.06 11.65 0.07
N GLU A 77 -25.35 11.81 0.31
CA GLU A 77 -25.95 11.71 1.64
C GLU A 77 -26.75 10.40 1.71
N ASP A 78 -26.53 9.62 2.75
CA ASP A 78 -27.22 8.36 2.97
C ASP A 78 -27.33 8.08 4.47
N ALA A 79 -28.44 7.48 4.88
CA ALA A 79 -28.71 7.18 6.29
C ALA A 79 -27.73 6.16 6.90
N ASP A 80 -27.04 5.39 6.07
CA ASP A 80 -26.02 4.43 6.52
C ASP A 80 -24.63 5.07 6.71
N ILE A 81 -24.49 6.39 6.47
CA ILE A 81 -23.24 7.14 6.73
C ILE A 81 -23.24 7.65 8.17
N GLU A 82 -22.27 7.20 8.97
CA GLU A 82 -22.08 7.60 10.37
C GLU A 82 -21.40 8.96 10.50
N ALA A 83 -20.36 9.18 9.68
CA ALA A 83 -19.62 10.45 9.62
C ALA A 83 -19.06 10.68 8.22
N MET A 84 -18.91 11.93 7.86
CA MET A 84 -18.35 12.35 6.59
C MET A 84 -17.39 13.51 6.82
N SER A 85 -16.22 13.43 6.19
CA SER A 85 -15.21 14.47 6.22
C SER A 85 -14.95 15.00 4.82
N THR A 86 -14.75 16.31 4.75
CA THR A 86 -14.36 17.03 3.55
C THR A 86 -12.91 17.49 3.70
N PHE A 87 -12.12 17.32 2.65
CA PHE A 87 -10.73 17.73 2.68
C PHE A 87 -10.24 18.12 1.28
N VAL A 88 -9.16 18.89 1.25
CA VAL A 88 -8.43 19.26 0.04
C VAL A 88 -6.96 18.93 0.25
N TRP A 89 -6.29 18.49 -0.79
CA TRP A 89 -4.88 18.14 -0.75
C TRP A 89 -4.05 19.09 -1.60
N PHE A 90 -2.85 19.39 -1.11
CA PHE A 90 -1.87 20.27 -1.73
C PHE A 90 -0.53 19.53 -1.84
N ASN A 91 -0.13 19.19 -3.07
CA ASN A 91 1.11 18.46 -3.32
C ASN A 91 2.37 19.32 -3.36
N LYS A 92 2.21 20.63 -3.45
CA LYS A 92 3.32 21.61 -3.55
C LYS A 92 3.06 22.74 -2.58
N ASP A 93 3.11 22.40 -1.32
CA ASP A 93 3.04 23.35 -0.24
C ASP A 93 4.37 23.37 0.50
N TYR A 94 4.59 24.33 1.37
CA TYR A 94 5.82 24.42 2.13
C TYR A 94 5.59 25.02 3.51
N ILE A 95 6.50 24.70 4.38
CA ILE A 95 6.67 25.37 5.67
C ILE A 95 8.00 26.10 5.69
N ILE A 96 8.06 27.19 6.45
CA ILE A 96 9.25 28.01 6.61
C ILE A 96 9.90 27.66 7.95
N LYS A 97 11.18 27.32 7.90
CA LYS A 97 12.00 27.10 9.09
C LYS A 97 13.38 27.67 8.87
N GLU A 98 13.81 28.58 9.75
CA GLU A 98 15.15 29.22 9.68
C GLU A 98 15.42 29.80 8.28
N GLU A 99 14.43 30.52 7.73
CA GLU A 99 14.47 31.13 6.38
C GLU A 99 14.53 30.11 5.21
N LYS A 100 14.38 28.83 5.47
CA LYS A 100 14.37 27.78 4.45
C LYS A 100 12.94 27.27 4.21
N HIS A 101 12.61 27.15 2.93
CA HIS A 101 11.37 26.48 2.52
C HIS A 101 11.59 24.97 2.57
N ILE A 102 10.69 24.27 3.22
CA ILE A 102 10.67 22.82 3.31
C ILE A 102 9.37 22.35 2.65
N ASP A 103 9.50 21.70 1.51
CA ASP A 103 8.36 21.16 0.79
C ASP A 103 7.65 20.10 1.63
N VAL A 104 6.32 20.20 1.66
CA VAL A 104 5.42 19.30 2.38
C VAL A 104 4.16 19.04 1.56
N GLU A 105 3.61 17.86 1.70
CA GLU A 105 2.27 17.55 1.23
C GLU A 105 1.27 17.87 2.33
N THR A 106 0.35 18.80 2.06
CA THR A 106 -0.59 19.31 3.05
C THR A 106 -2.00 18.85 2.75
N ILE A 107 -2.71 18.38 3.78
CA ILE A 107 -4.16 18.23 3.77
C ILE A 107 -4.78 19.35 4.58
N VAL A 108 -5.74 20.03 3.97
CA VAL A 108 -6.66 20.95 4.64
C VAL A 108 -7.97 20.21 4.82
N ALA A 109 -8.47 20.08 6.06
CA ALA A 109 -9.62 19.25 6.34
C ALA A 109 -10.51 19.81 7.45
N ASP A 110 -11.75 19.31 7.49
CA ASP A 110 -12.71 19.56 8.56
C ASP A 110 -12.35 18.76 9.85
N SER A 111 -13.10 19.03 10.92
CA SER A 111 -12.85 18.41 12.23
C SER A 111 -13.07 16.90 12.27
N LEU A 112 -13.78 16.31 11.32
CA LEU A 112 -14.10 14.89 11.27
C LEU A 112 -13.03 14.06 10.55
N PHE A 113 -12.05 14.69 9.89
CA PHE A 113 -11.07 14.00 9.08
C PHE A 113 -10.36 12.85 9.78
N LEU A 114 -9.79 13.11 10.96
CA LEU A 114 -9.08 12.08 11.71
C LEU A 114 -9.99 10.99 12.29
N ILE A 115 -11.26 11.32 12.54
CA ILE A 115 -12.27 10.36 13.02
C ILE A 115 -12.64 9.40 11.88
N VAL A 116 -12.84 9.93 10.67
CA VAL A 116 -13.21 9.14 9.49
C VAL A 116 -12.04 8.30 9.00
N THR A 117 -10.84 8.89 8.92
CA THR A 117 -9.66 8.22 8.35
C THR A 117 -8.95 7.29 9.30
N ASP A 118 -9.16 7.46 10.61
CA ASP A 118 -8.60 6.63 11.68
C ASP A 118 -7.07 6.47 11.57
N PHE A 119 -6.37 7.61 11.36
CA PHE A 119 -4.91 7.63 11.39
C PHE A 119 -4.40 7.38 12.81
N PRO A 120 -3.34 6.56 12.98
CA PRO A 120 -2.80 6.27 14.30
C PRO A 120 -2.15 7.51 14.90
N MET A 121 -2.57 7.88 16.10
CA MET A 121 -1.97 8.99 16.83
C MET A 121 -0.76 8.50 17.64
N LYS A 122 0.39 9.17 17.47
CA LYS A 122 1.59 8.94 18.29
C LYS A 122 1.57 9.82 19.53
N TYR A 123 1.26 11.09 19.33
CA TYR A 123 1.10 12.09 20.39
C TYR A 123 -0.09 12.99 20.06
N GLY A 124 -0.75 13.51 21.06
CA GLY A 124 -1.99 14.27 20.92
C GLY A 124 -3.22 13.35 20.83
N LYS A 125 -4.36 13.95 20.56
CA LYS A 125 -5.65 13.25 20.45
C LYS A 125 -6.38 13.72 19.19
N ALA A 126 -6.98 12.77 18.46
CA ALA A 126 -7.74 13.07 17.26
C ALA A 126 -8.93 14.03 17.52
N GLU A 127 -9.53 13.94 18.70
CA GLU A 127 -10.65 14.81 19.09
C GLU A 127 -10.23 16.27 19.33
N SER A 128 -8.94 16.54 19.61
CA SER A 128 -8.40 17.90 19.71
C SER A 128 -8.04 18.53 18.38
N TRP A 129 -8.21 17.79 17.29
CA TRP A 129 -8.02 18.25 15.94
C TRP A 129 -8.95 19.44 15.62
N ALA A 130 -8.42 20.42 14.93
CA ALA A 130 -9.17 21.60 14.50
C ALA A 130 -9.84 22.41 15.64
N ALA A 131 -9.39 22.26 16.88
CA ALA A 131 -9.89 23.05 18.00
C ALA A 131 -9.60 24.57 17.87
N SER A 132 -8.58 24.93 17.06
CA SER A 132 -8.20 26.29 16.74
C SER A 132 -7.67 26.35 15.32
N PRO A 133 -7.87 27.47 14.58
CA PRO A 133 -7.32 27.63 13.23
C PRO A 133 -5.78 27.56 13.16
N GLN A 134 -5.09 27.88 14.25
CA GLN A 134 -3.62 27.90 14.32
C GLN A 134 -3.03 26.57 14.83
N THR A 135 -3.74 25.46 14.65
CA THR A 135 -3.25 24.14 15.02
C THR A 135 -2.76 23.38 13.80
N ALA A 136 -1.79 22.50 13.99
CA ALA A 136 -1.32 21.58 12.98
C ALA A 136 -1.08 20.20 13.57
N PHE A 137 -1.37 19.17 12.76
CA PHE A 137 -0.91 17.82 13.01
C PHE A 137 0.14 17.48 11.93
N ILE A 138 1.23 16.87 12.34
CA ILE A 138 2.33 16.49 11.45
C ILE A 138 2.62 15.00 11.58
N THR A 139 3.19 14.42 10.54
CA THR A 139 3.64 13.03 10.60
C THR A 139 4.90 12.88 11.45
N GLU A 140 5.13 11.66 11.93
CA GLU A 140 6.34 11.30 12.69
C GLU A 140 7.60 11.62 11.89
N GLU A 141 7.60 11.38 10.55
CA GLU A 141 8.70 11.69 9.64
C GLU A 141 8.97 13.20 9.57
N LEU A 142 7.92 14.00 9.40
CA LEU A 142 8.08 15.45 9.35
C LEU A 142 8.55 15.99 10.72
N SER A 143 8.05 15.44 11.82
CA SER A 143 8.49 15.81 13.16
C SER A 143 9.99 15.55 13.38
N GLU A 144 10.49 14.38 12.97
CA GLU A 144 11.91 14.06 13.03
C GLU A 144 12.75 15.00 12.12
N LYS A 145 12.29 15.22 10.88
CA LYS A 145 12.96 16.11 9.90
C LYS A 145 13.09 17.55 10.40
N LEU A 146 12.04 18.07 11.04
CA LEU A 146 12.01 19.44 11.51
C LEU A 146 12.73 19.66 12.83
N PHE A 147 12.54 18.75 13.77
CA PHE A 147 12.89 18.99 15.17
C PHE A 147 13.91 18.00 15.72
N GLY A 148 14.32 17.00 14.93
CA GLY A 148 15.20 15.93 15.40
C GLY A 148 14.58 15.07 16.49
N ASN A 149 13.28 15.16 16.71
CA ASN A 149 12.54 14.45 17.73
C ASN A 149 11.12 14.14 17.24
N ILE A 150 10.61 12.97 17.59
CA ILE A 150 9.25 12.53 17.25
C ILE A 150 8.20 13.35 18.01
N ASN A 151 8.46 13.71 19.28
CA ASN A 151 7.53 14.52 20.07
C ASN A 151 7.77 16.02 19.85
N SER A 152 6.94 16.61 19.01
CA SER A 152 6.98 18.04 18.67
C SER A 152 5.76 18.82 19.18
N ILE A 153 4.95 18.24 20.07
CA ILE A 153 3.80 18.94 20.65
C ILE A 153 4.23 20.29 21.26
N GLY A 154 3.46 21.33 20.96
CA GLY A 154 3.68 22.70 21.42
C GLY A 154 4.76 23.48 20.66
N LYS A 155 5.47 22.84 19.69
CA LYS A 155 6.39 23.57 18.83
C LYS A 155 5.63 24.32 17.74
N THR A 156 6.19 25.43 17.28
CA THR A 156 5.61 26.27 16.23
C THR A 156 6.32 26.03 14.90
N ILE A 157 5.54 25.98 13.84
CA ILE A 157 5.98 26.00 12.44
C ILE A 157 5.34 27.20 11.75
N GLU A 158 6.00 27.80 10.80
CA GLU A 158 5.45 28.86 9.97
C GLU A 158 4.95 28.23 8.65
N TYR A 159 3.67 28.42 8.36
CA TYR A 159 3.04 27.89 7.17
C TYR A 159 3.28 28.80 5.95
N SER A 160 3.11 28.31 4.76
CA SER A 160 3.34 29.02 3.48
C SER A 160 2.59 30.36 3.38
N THR A 161 1.50 30.52 4.10
CA THR A 161 0.74 31.80 4.20
C THR A 161 1.39 32.83 5.14
N GLY A 162 2.46 32.45 5.86
CA GLY A 162 3.06 33.27 6.92
C GLY A 162 2.42 33.09 8.30
N ASP A 163 1.39 32.24 8.41
CA ASP A 163 0.70 32.00 9.67
C ASP A 163 1.51 31.05 10.57
N PRO A 164 1.69 31.41 11.87
CA PRO A 164 2.28 30.49 12.83
C PRO A 164 1.28 29.40 13.23
N LEU A 165 1.69 28.13 13.07
CA LEU A 165 0.91 26.97 13.47
C LEU A 165 1.57 26.27 14.66
N THR A 166 0.79 25.94 15.66
CA THR A 166 1.24 25.14 16.80
C THR A 166 0.97 23.66 16.54
N VAL A 167 1.99 22.84 16.64
CA VAL A 167 1.86 21.39 16.55
C VAL A 167 1.10 20.87 17.76
N THR A 168 -0.10 20.36 17.56
CA THR A 168 -0.98 19.81 18.62
C THR A 168 -1.14 18.30 18.53
N GLY A 169 -0.66 17.68 17.46
CA GLY A 169 -0.66 16.24 17.30
C GLY A 169 0.45 15.74 16.38
N VAL A 170 0.89 14.52 16.65
CA VAL A 170 1.82 13.78 15.79
C VAL A 170 1.16 12.48 15.39
N ILE A 171 1.03 12.30 14.07
CA ILE A 171 0.46 11.12 13.45
C ILE A 171 1.58 10.09 13.36
N GLY A 172 1.34 8.91 13.93
CA GLY A 172 2.29 7.82 13.94
C GLY A 172 2.36 7.09 12.60
N LYS A 173 3.41 6.29 12.44
CA LYS A 173 3.54 5.40 11.30
C LYS A 173 2.45 4.33 11.32
N ASP A 174 1.82 4.12 10.19
CA ASP A 174 0.95 2.98 10.00
C ASP A 174 1.74 1.67 10.00
N ARG A 175 1.04 0.60 10.35
CA ARG A 175 1.60 -0.76 10.27
C ARG A 175 1.83 -1.24 8.83
N GLY A 176 1.31 -0.51 7.84
CA GLY A 176 1.44 -0.81 6.43
C GLY A 176 1.20 0.42 5.54
N LYS A 177 1.11 0.17 4.24
CA LYS A 177 0.95 1.21 3.23
C LYS A 177 -0.49 1.73 3.22
N ARG A 178 -0.65 3.05 3.12
CA ARG A 178 -1.93 3.73 2.81
C ARG A 178 -1.88 4.34 1.41
N SER A 179 -3.02 4.44 0.78
CA SER A 179 -3.16 5.16 -0.48
C SER A 179 -3.14 6.68 -0.29
N LEU A 180 -3.71 7.17 0.81
CA LEU A 180 -3.69 8.59 1.17
C LEU A 180 -2.38 8.92 1.90
N HIS A 181 -1.62 9.86 1.34
CA HIS A 181 -0.34 10.33 1.88
C HIS A 181 -0.36 11.83 2.12
N PHE A 182 0.28 12.28 3.18
CA PHE A 182 0.52 13.69 3.51
C PHE A 182 1.57 13.81 4.61
N ASP A 183 2.13 15.00 4.77
CA ASP A 183 3.10 15.35 5.80
C ASP A 183 2.47 16.23 6.89
N LEU A 184 1.60 17.15 6.46
CA LEU A 184 1.00 18.19 7.28
C LEU A 184 -0.52 18.15 7.15
N LEU A 185 -1.21 18.27 8.26
CA LEU A 185 -2.66 18.39 8.33
C LEU A 185 -3.00 19.71 9.02
N VAL A 186 -3.79 20.56 8.36
CA VAL A 186 -4.22 21.86 8.87
C VAL A 186 -5.75 22.00 8.79
N PRO A 187 -6.38 22.72 9.72
CA PRO A 187 -7.82 22.93 9.73
C PRO A 187 -8.30 23.76 8.51
N GLU A 188 -9.48 23.46 8.01
CA GLU A 188 -10.12 24.23 6.93
C GLU A 188 -10.29 25.71 7.25
N THR A 189 -10.41 26.05 8.55
CA THR A 189 -10.56 27.42 9.04
C THR A 189 -9.33 28.29 8.82
N LEU A 190 -8.16 27.68 8.54
CA LEU A 190 -6.93 28.40 8.22
C LEU A 190 -6.95 28.99 6.80
N GLN A 191 -7.52 28.28 5.83
CA GLN A 191 -7.57 28.70 4.43
C GLN A 191 -8.99 29.05 4.02
N LYS A 192 -9.28 30.35 3.85
CA LYS A 192 -10.61 30.84 3.46
C LYS A 192 -10.99 30.52 2.01
N ASP A 193 -9.98 30.25 1.13
CA ASP A 193 -10.18 30.04 -0.31
C ASP A 193 -10.20 28.56 -0.73
N TRP A 194 -10.29 27.64 0.22
CA TRP A 194 -10.31 26.20 -0.07
C TRP A 194 -11.55 25.75 -0.87
N GLU A 195 -12.66 26.48 -0.75
CA GLU A 195 -13.92 26.21 -1.47
C GLU A 195 -13.78 26.29 -3.01
N PHE A 196 -12.80 27.03 -3.50
CA PHE A 196 -12.52 27.12 -4.94
C PHE A 196 -11.75 25.91 -5.50
N ARG A 197 -11.32 25.01 -4.65
CA ARG A 197 -10.67 23.78 -5.04
C ARG A 197 -11.67 22.61 -5.04
N PHE A 198 -11.35 21.54 -5.72
CA PHE A 198 -12.21 20.36 -5.77
C PHE A 198 -12.15 19.61 -4.44
N PRO A 199 -13.08 19.83 -3.52
CA PRO A 199 -13.06 19.15 -2.24
C PRO A 199 -13.42 17.68 -2.42
N MET A 200 -12.67 16.85 -1.73
CA MET A 200 -12.89 15.43 -1.66
C MET A 200 -13.64 15.08 -0.39
N LYS A 201 -14.41 14.00 -0.46
CA LYS A 201 -15.19 13.55 0.68
C LYS A 201 -14.90 12.07 0.97
N MET A 202 -14.61 11.81 2.23
CA MET A 202 -14.53 10.46 2.76
C MET A 202 -15.65 10.24 3.76
N ALA A 203 -16.18 9.03 3.78
CA ALA A 203 -17.27 8.65 4.68
C ALA A 203 -16.92 7.42 5.49
N LEU A 204 -17.36 7.42 6.73
CA LEU A 204 -17.39 6.26 7.61
C LEU A 204 -18.83 5.76 7.65
N ILE A 205 -19.07 4.54 7.20
CA ILE A 205 -20.40 3.93 7.26
C ILE A 205 -20.67 3.27 8.60
N HIS A 206 -21.95 3.19 9.00
CA HIS A 206 -22.36 2.51 10.23
C HIS A 206 -21.91 1.04 10.26
N LYS A 207 -21.67 0.50 11.45
CA LYS A 207 -21.34 -0.94 11.62
C LYS A 207 -22.47 -1.78 11.09
N GLY A 208 -22.15 -2.69 10.16
CA GLY A 208 -23.14 -3.56 9.50
C GLY A 208 -23.77 -2.97 8.24
N ALA A 209 -23.51 -1.69 7.92
CA ALA A 209 -23.90 -1.12 6.64
C ALA A 209 -23.03 -1.67 5.49
N SER A 210 -23.52 -1.55 4.26
CA SER A 210 -22.86 -2.12 3.08
C SER A 210 -22.74 -1.07 1.98
N PHE A 211 -21.54 -0.87 1.45
CA PHE A 211 -21.27 -0.02 0.30
C PHE A 211 -22.15 -0.41 -0.90
N THR A 212 -22.35 -1.71 -1.14
CA THR A 212 -23.20 -2.19 -2.24
C THR A 212 -24.64 -1.73 -2.09
N LYS A 213 -25.20 -1.76 -0.86
CA LYS A 213 -26.57 -1.29 -0.61
C LYS A 213 -26.70 0.23 -0.75
N ILE A 214 -25.73 0.99 -0.24
CA ILE A 214 -25.66 2.44 -0.41
C ILE A 214 -25.62 2.77 -1.90
N ASN A 215 -24.69 2.20 -2.65
CA ASN A 215 -24.55 2.46 -4.08
C ASN A 215 -25.77 2.02 -4.90
N ALA A 216 -26.47 0.96 -4.49
CA ALA A 216 -27.72 0.54 -5.14
C ALA A 216 -28.84 1.60 -4.99
N ARG A 217 -28.93 2.28 -3.84
CA ARG A 217 -29.90 3.38 -3.64
C ARG A 217 -29.57 4.60 -4.51
N HIS A 218 -28.31 4.82 -4.83
CA HIS A 218 -27.82 5.95 -5.63
C HIS A 218 -27.42 5.56 -7.07
N ALA A 219 -27.89 4.42 -7.57
CA ALA A 219 -27.49 3.86 -8.86
C ALA A 219 -27.96 4.67 -10.07
N ALA A 220 -28.99 5.51 -9.91
CA ALA A 220 -29.57 6.28 -11.02
C ALA A 220 -28.61 7.37 -11.52
N PHE A 221 -28.35 7.38 -12.82
CA PHE A 221 -27.65 8.47 -13.47
C PHE A 221 -28.53 9.71 -13.55
N ARG A 222 -27.92 10.88 -13.38
CA ARG A 222 -28.54 12.21 -13.45
C ARG A 222 -27.82 13.02 -14.51
N GLN A 223 -28.54 13.89 -15.19
CA GLN A 223 -27.93 14.84 -16.13
C GLN A 223 -27.09 15.88 -15.39
N SER A 224 -25.94 16.20 -15.94
CA SER A 224 -25.05 17.21 -15.39
C SER A 224 -25.70 18.62 -15.59
N PRO A 225 -25.78 19.44 -14.53
CA PRO A 225 -26.24 20.80 -14.66
C PRO A 225 -25.30 21.70 -15.49
N ARG A 226 -24.08 21.24 -15.73
CA ARG A 226 -23.03 21.98 -16.48
C ARG A 226 -22.90 21.55 -17.94
N ALA A 227 -23.39 20.36 -18.30
CA ALA A 227 -23.30 19.81 -19.65
C ALA A 227 -24.50 18.87 -19.90
N ALA A 228 -25.36 19.24 -20.84
CA ALA A 228 -26.61 18.51 -21.10
C ALA A 228 -26.39 17.09 -21.65
N ASP A 229 -25.22 16.82 -22.21
CA ASP A 229 -24.88 15.52 -22.82
C ASP A 229 -24.13 14.59 -21.85
N VAL A 230 -23.90 15.03 -20.59
CA VAL A 230 -23.13 14.25 -19.61
C VAL A 230 -24.05 13.75 -18.51
N GLU A 231 -24.14 12.45 -18.39
CA GLU A 231 -24.79 11.77 -17.27
C GLU A 231 -23.76 11.36 -16.22
N PHE A 232 -24.10 11.51 -14.94
CA PHE A 232 -23.25 11.11 -13.83
C PHE A 232 -24.05 10.51 -12.68
N ARG A 233 -23.39 9.78 -11.83
CA ARG A 233 -23.91 9.32 -10.54
C ARG A 233 -22.84 9.41 -9.45
N TYR A 234 -23.28 9.48 -8.21
CA TYR A 234 -22.39 9.39 -7.06
C TYR A 234 -22.31 7.97 -6.56
N GLN A 235 -21.10 7.57 -6.20
CA GLN A 235 -20.82 6.27 -5.57
C GLN A 235 -19.91 6.46 -4.37
N LEU A 236 -20.05 5.59 -3.41
CA LEU A 236 -19.14 5.47 -2.28
C LEU A 236 -18.29 4.21 -2.50
N LEU A 237 -17.00 4.38 -2.80
CA LEU A 237 -16.09 3.26 -3.02
C LEU A 237 -15.34 2.94 -1.73
N PRO A 238 -15.25 1.66 -1.32
CA PRO A 238 -14.38 1.26 -0.22
C PRO A 238 -12.95 1.72 -0.47
N MET A 239 -12.29 2.29 0.52
CA MET A 239 -10.94 2.86 0.36
C MET A 239 -9.94 1.84 -0.18
N ARG A 240 -10.02 0.59 0.27
CA ARG A 240 -9.18 -0.52 -0.21
C ARG A 240 -9.36 -0.86 -1.71
N GLU A 241 -10.50 -0.51 -2.33
CA GLU A 241 -10.76 -0.74 -3.76
C GLU A 241 -10.23 0.41 -4.62
N VAL A 242 -10.07 1.59 -4.04
CA VAL A 242 -9.63 2.81 -4.74
C VAL A 242 -8.21 2.63 -5.29
N TYR A 243 -7.33 1.97 -4.54
CA TYR A 243 -5.92 1.80 -4.90
C TYR A 243 -5.71 1.14 -6.27
N PHE A 244 -6.51 0.13 -6.60
CA PHE A 244 -6.45 -0.60 -7.87
C PHE A 244 -7.59 -0.25 -8.83
N HIS A 245 -8.41 0.74 -8.53
CA HIS A 245 -9.60 1.03 -9.33
C HIS A 245 -9.20 1.59 -10.71
N PRO A 246 -9.56 0.92 -11.83
CA PRO A 246 -9.04 1.27 -13.15
C PRO A 246 -9.61 2.59 -13.71
N ALA A 247 -10.82 2.95 -13.32
CA ALA A 247 -11.58 4.07 -13.89
C ALA A 247 -11.48 5.38 -13.10
N ILE A 248 -10.79 5.39 -11.94
CA ILE A 248 -10.61 6.62 -11.18
C ILE A 248 -9.52 7.45 -11.85
N ASP A 249 -9.91 8.56 -12.45
CA ASP A 249 -8.99 9.59 -12.89
C ASP A 249 -8.75 10.54 -11.71
N VAL A 250 -7.59 10.41 -11.11
CA VAL A 250 -7.17 11.29 -10.02
C VAL A 250 -6.38 12.43 -10.64
N TRP A 251 -7.03 13.54 -10.87
CA TRP A 251 -6.42 14.78 -11.39
C TRP A 251 -5.31 15.32 -10.48
N GLN A 252 -5.17 14.75 -9.31
CA GLN A 252 -4.19 15.11 -8.31
C GLN A 252 -3.52 13.82 -7.84
N ASP A 253 -2.19 13.78 -7.84
CA ASP A 253 -1.36 12.64 -7.42
C ASP A 253 -1.46 12.31 -5.91
N MET A 254 -2.54 12.71 -5.27
CA MET A 254 -2.80 12.59 -3.86
C MET A 254 -2.94 11.15 -3.37
N LEU A 255 -3.60 10.33 -4.16
CA LEU A 255 -3.76 8.93 -3.84
C LEU A 255 -2.70 8.12 -4.58
N GLN A 256 -1.86 7.44 -3.82
CA GLN A 256 -0.98 6.45 -4.41
C GLN A 256 -1.82 5.36 -5.06
N ARG A 257 -1.47 5.00 -6.29
CA ARG A 257 -2.19 4.00 -7.07
C ARG A 257 -1.32 2.81 -7.35
N GLY A 258 -1.92 1.63 -7.28
CA GLY A 258 -1.31 0.38 -7.69
C GLY A 258 -1.61 0.05 -9.14
N ASN A 259 -0.70 -0.69 -9.76
CA ASN A 259 -0.90 -1.26 -11.09
C ASN A 259 -1.16 -2.76 -10.96
N LEU A 260 -2.44 -3.15 -10.98
CA LEU A 260 -2.85 -4.54 -10.81
C LEU A 260 -2.27 -5.48 -11.89
N PRO A 261 -2.27 -5.13 -13.19
CA PRO A 261 -1.58 -5.89 -14.23
C PRO A 261 -0.09 -6.12 -13.93
N GLN A 262 0.62 -5.08 -13.50
CA GLN A 262 2.04 -5.19 -13.14
C GLN A 262 2.24 -6.10 -11.92
N LEU A 263 1.35 -6.05 -10.95
CA LEU A 263 1.39 -6.91 -9.76
C LEU A 263 1.20 -8.39 -10.14
N HIS A 264 0.24 -8.69 -11.02
CA HIS A 264 0.04 -10.04 -11.54
C HIS A 264 1.25 -10.53 -12.34
N LEU A 265 1.86 -9.66 -13.16
CA LEU A 265 3.10 -10.00 -13.89
C LEU A 265 4.23 -10.35 -12.93
N LEU A 266 4.45 -9.56 -11.88
CA LEU A 266 5.46 -9.86 -10.87
C LEU A 266 5.19 -11.17 -10.14
N ALA A 267 3.94 -11.45 -9.80
CA ALA A 267 3.55 -12.73 -9.19
C ALA A 267 3.86 -13.92 -10.13
N LEU A 268 3.56 -13.79 -11.42
CA LEU A 268 3.90 -14.80 -12.44
C LEU A 268 5.41 -15.02 -12.53
N VAL A 269 6.20 -13.93 -12.55
CA VAL A 269 7.67 -14.00 -12.57
C VAL A 269 8.20 -14.73 -11.34
N ALA A 270 7.65 -14.47 -10.15
CA ALA A 270 8.03 -15.18 -8.91
C ALA A 270 7.79 -16.69 -9.03
N VAL A 271 6.65 -17.10 -9.60
CA VAL A 271 6.34 -18.51 -9.85
C VAL A 271 7.34 -19.14 -10.84
N LEU A 272 7.68 -18.44 -11.92
CA LEU A 272 8.67 -18.92 -12.88
C LEU A 272 10.06 -19.08 -12.26
N ILE A 273 10.49 -18.09 -11.44
CA ILE A 273 11.77 -18.19 -10.72
C ILE A 273 11.77 -19.39 -9.77
N LEU A 274 10.67 -19.63 -9.06
CA LEU A 274 10.53 -20.79 -8.17
C LEU A 274 10.66 -22.10 -8.95
N ILE A 275 10.00 -22.22 -10.08
CA ILE A 275 10.08 -23.39 -10.98
C ILE A 275 11.54 -23.63 -11.41
N VAL A 276 12.24 -22.59 -11.86
CA VAL A 276 13.66 -22.68 -12.24
C VAL A 276 14.53 -23.14 -11.06
N GLY A 277 14.27 -22.60 -9.86
CA GLY A 277 14.95 -23.02 -8.63
C GLY A 277 14.74 -24.51 -8.30
N ILE A 278 13.50 -24.98 -8.47
CA ILE A 278 13.16 -26.41 -8.29
C ILE A 278 13.90 -27.28 -9.31
N PHE A 279 13.90 -26.90 -10.60
CA PHE A 279 14.63 -27.63 -11.63
C PHE A 279 16.14 -27.65 -11.36
N ASN A 280 16.72 -26.56 -10.91
CA ASN A 280 18.11 -26.51 -10.49
C ASN A 280 18.41 -27.54 -9.39
N PHE A 281 17.56 -27.61 -8.36
CA PHE A 281 17.66 -28.60 -7.28
C PHE A 281 17.48 -30.04 -7.81
N MET A 282 16.47 -30.29 -8.66
CA MET A 282 16.21 -31.61 -9.26
C MET A 282 17.38 -32.10 -10.10
N SER A 283 18.03 -31.21 -10.86
CA SER A 283 19.22 -31.54 -11.65
C SER A 283 20.37 -32.06 -10.77
N LEU A 284 20.62 -31.41 -9.64
CA LEU A 284 21.62 -31.85 -8.69
C LEU A 284 21.28 -33.24 -8.12
N TYR A 285 20.04 -33.44 -7.73
CA TYR A 285 19.55 -34.69 -7.17
C TYR A 285 19.68 -35.83 -8.18
N THR A 286 19.32 -35.60 -9.43
CA THR A 286 19.43 -36.60 -10.51
C THR A 286 20.89 -37.02 -10.77
N VAL A 287 21.84 -36.09 -10.82
CA VAL A 287 23.26 -36.38 -10.99
C VAL A 287 23.81 -37.24 -9.84
N VAL A 288 23.40 -36.92 -8.61
CA VAL A 288 23.82 -37.71 -7.42
C VAL A 288 23.24 -39.14 -7.47
N LEU A 289 21.95 -39.28 -7.88
CA LEU A 289 21.33 -40.60 -8.02
C LEU A 289 21.96 -41.47 -9.11
N LEU A 290 22.22 -40.92 -10.30
CA LEU A 290 22.82 -41.63 -11.41
C LEU A 290 24.22 -42.15 -11.06
N LYS A 291 25.01 -41.40 -10.30
CA LYS A 291 26.32 -41.86 -9.82
C LYS A 291 26.23 -42.97 -8.80
N ARG A 292 25.27 -42.89 -7.86
CA ARG A 292 25.01 -43.97 -6.92
C ARG A 292 24.59 -45.26 -7.63
N SER A 293 23.73 -45.18 -8.61
CA SER A 293 23.31 -46.37 -9.37
C SER A 293 24.44 -47.04 -10.09
N LYS A 294 25.40 -46.27 -10.66
CA LYS A 294 26.62 -46.82 -11.27
C LYS A 294 27.56 -47.53 -10.24
N GLU A 295 27.72 -46.94 -9.04
CA GLU A 295 28.52 -47.56 -7.97
C GLU A 295 27.89 -48.87 -7.46
N PHE A 296 26.54 -48.92 -7.36
CA PHE A 296 25.83 -50.14 -7.00
C PHE A 296 25.89 -51.22 -8.10
N GLY A 297 25.80 -50.80 -9.38
CA GLY A 297 25.94 -51.72 -10.52
C GLY A 297 27.32 -52.36 -10.58
N LEU A 298 28.39 -51.58 -10.40
CA LEU A 298 29.77 -52.08 -10.38
C LEU A 298 30.03 -53.03 -9.20
N LYS A 299 29.49 -52.74 -8.00
CA LYS A 299 29.64 -53.63 -6.84
C LYS A 299 28.89 -54.96 -7.02
N ARG A 300 27.76 -54.99 -7.70
CA ARG A 300 27.06 -56.23 -8.06
C ARG A 300 27.82 -57.05 -9.13
N GLY A 301 28.36 -56.36 -10.13
CA GLY A 301 29.18 -57.02 -11.18
C GLY A 301 30.46 -57.66 -10.65
N CYS A 302 31.15 -56.98 -9.70
CA CYS A 302 32.33 -57.56 -9.04
C CYS A 302 31.99 -58.77 -8.14
N LYS A 303 30.82 -58.76 -7.44
CA LYS A 303 30.42 -59.95 -6.65
C LYS A 303 30.07 -61.16 -7.51
N LEU A 304 29.45 -60.96 -8.67
CA LEU A 304 29.12 -62.02 -9.60
C LEU A 304 30.36 -62.65 -10.22
N ASN A 305 31.42 -61.88 -10.51
CA ASN A 305 32.68 -62.38 -11.06
C ASN A 305 33.56 -63.11 -9.99
N CYS A 306 33.39 -62.87 -8.71
CA CYS A 306 34.06 -63.63 -7.69
C CYS A 306 33.43 -65.00 -7.40
N VAL A 307 32.11 -65.14 -7.61
CA VAL A 307 31.38 -66.41 -7.39
C VAL A 307 31.51 -67.38 -8.60
N SER A 308 31.91 -66.90 -9.77
CA SER A 308 32.11 -67.71 -10.98
C SER A 308 33.52 -68.27 -11.13
N LYS A 309 34.40 -68.13 -10.14
CA LYS A 309 35.78 -68.63 -10.13
C LYS A 309 36.06 -69.66 -9.05
N GLU A 310 35.07 -70.21 -8.37
CA GLU A 310 35.08 -71.46 -7.62
C GLU A 310 34.29 -72.52 -8.41
#